data_fa1fbb277f515580ca7ae939476ce9e4
#
_entry.id   fa1fbb277f515580ca7ae939476ce9e4
#
_cell.length_a   1.000
_cell.length_b   1.000
_cell.length_c   1.000
_cell.angle_alpha   90.00
_cell.angle_beta   90.00
_cell.angle_gamma   90.00
#
_symmetry.space_group_name_H-M   'P 1'
#
loop_
_entity.id
_entity.type
_entity.pdbx_description
1 polymer ?
#
loop_
_entity_poly.entity_id
_entity_poly.type
_entity_poly.pdbx_seq_one_letter_code
_entity_poly.pdbx_strand_id
1 'polypeptide(L)'
;MLTSGPARAYFLLYPSQAAAIFLDRSGQAMIKITGTVDSILKRKGSEVWFVSPDQTVYEAIERMADKAVGALLVISDGKLAGIISERDYARKVILKGRSSKTTFVKEIMTSTVISVTSSKSVDECMDLMTRNRIRHLPIIESEKVLGVISIGDLVKWVISQQEETIEHLQNYISSAYPT
;
A
#
# COMPACT_ATOMS: atom_id res chain seq x y z
N MET A 1 -36.47 -28.25 -3.44
CA MET A 1 -36.02 -27.23 -2.48
C MET A 1 -34.79 -27.75 -1.78
N LEU A 2 -33.60 -27.36 -2.21
CA LEU A 2 -32.32 -27.71 -1.57
C LEU A 2 -31.91 -26.51 -0.72
N THR A 3 -31.93 -26.72 0.59
CA THR A 3 -31.52 -25.74 1.59
C THR A 3 -30.00 -25.51 1.52
N SER A 4 -29.61 -24.26 1.26
CA SER A 4 -28.24 -23.79 1.26
C SER A 4 -27.68 -23.80 2.70
N GLY A 5 -26.93 -24.81 3.04
CA GLY A 5 -26.11 -24.81 4.27
C GLY A 5 -24.92 -23.85 4.14
N PRO A 6 -24.46 -23.28 5.27
CA PRO A 6 -23.31 -22.37 5.27
C PRO A 6 -22.03 -23.10 4.89
N ALA A 7 -21.13 -22.40 4.17
CA ALA A 7 -19.81 -22.89 3.83
C ALA A 7 -19.06 -23.34 5.09
N ARG A 8 -18.64 -24.59 5.15
CA ARG A 8 -17.81 -25.10 6.24
C ARG A 8 -16.42 -24.52 6.10
N ALA A 9 -16.08 -23.59 6.98
CA ALA A 9 -14.71 -23.15 7.19
C ALA A 9 -13.98 -24.21 8.00
N TYR A 10 -13.01 -24.88 7.41
CA TYR A 10 -12.07 -25.71 8.18
C TYR A 10 -11.00 -24.78 8.74
N PHE A 11 -11.16 -24.41 10.01
CA PHE A 11 -10.14 -23.70 10.75
C PHE A 11 -9.01 -24.68 11.10
N LEU A 12 -7.90 -24.60 10.39
CA LEU A 12 -6.62 -25.01 10.96
C LEU A 12 -6.12 -23.82 11.80
N LEU A 13 -6.50 -23.86 13.08
CA LEU A 13 -6.03 -22.92 14.09
C LEU A 13 -4.53 -23.12 14.31
N TYR A 14 -3.74 -22.21 13.78
CA TYR A 14 -2.37 -21.97 14.24
C TYR A 14 -2.32 -20.61 14.96
N PRO A 15 -1.60 -20.52 16.11
CA PRO A 15 -1.65 -19.34 16.99
C PRO A 15 -0.80 -18.13 16.52
N SER A 16 -0.24 -18.15 15.33
CA SER A 16 0.41 -16.99 14.71
C SER A 16 -0.38 -16.55 13.48
N GLN A 17 -0.71 -15.29 13.39
CA GLN A 17 -1.60 -14.62 12.42
C GLN A 17 -1.13 -14.70 10.95
N ALA A 18 -0.79 -15.85 10.46
CA ALA A 18 -0.38 -16.09 9.08
C ALA A 18 -1.57 -16.64 8.27
N ALA A 19 -1.65 -16.23 7.03
CA ALA A 19 -2.64 -16.50 6.00
C ALA A 19 -3.66 -17.64 6.31
N ALA A 20 -4.94 -17.30 6.42
CA ALA A 20 -6.01 -18.28 6.50
C ALA A 20 -6.32 -18.81 5.10
N ILE A 21 -6.18 -20.11 4.88
CA ILE A 21 -6.63 -20.77 3.65
C ILE A 21 -8.12 -21.05 3.79
N PHE A 22 -8.91 -20.45 2.91
CA PHE A 22 -10.35 -20.74 2.80
C PHE A 22 -10.60 -21.54 1.52
N LEU A 23 -11.48 -22.52 1.61
CA LEU A 23 -12.03 -23.13 0.41
C LEU A 23 -13.25 -22.32 -0.04
N ASP A 24 -13.29 -21.91 -1.28
CA ASP A 24 -14.47 -21.33 -1.87
C ASP A 24 -15.55 -22.41 -2.11
N ARG A 25 -16.72 -21.99 -2.62
CA ARG A 25 -17.83 -22.91 -2.90
C ARG A 25 -17.51 -23.97 -3.96
N SER A 26 -16.43 -23.81 -4.72
CA SER A 26 -15.94 -24.77 -5.72
C SER A 26 -14.89 -25.71 -5.17
N GLY A 27 -14.48 -25.55 -3.89
CA GLY A 27 -13.42 -26.32 -3.27
C GLY A 27 -12.01 -25.82 -3.61
N GLN A 28 -11.89 -24.62 -4.19
CA GLN A 28 -10.63 -24.02 -4.55
C GLN A 28 -10.04 -23.27 -3.35
N ALA A 29 -8.78 -23.57 -3.05
CA ALA A 29 -8.08 -22.90 -1.94
C ALA A 29 -7.86 -21.42 -2.27
N MET A 30 -8.44 -20.53 -1.47
CA MET A 30 -8.19 -19.10 -1.53
C MET A 30 -7.26 -18.70 -0.38
N ILE A 31 -6.13 -18.09 -0.71
CA ILE A 31 -5.24 -17.49 0.28
C ILE A 31 -5.79 -16.09 0.58
N LYS A 32 -6.28 -15.90 1.79
CA LYS A 32 -6.67 -14.57 2.25
C LYS A 32 -5.40 -13.82 2.67
N ILE A 33 -5.14 -12.71 2.01
CA ILE A 33 -4.06 -11.80 2.42
C ILE A 33 -4.45 -11.21 3.79
N THR A 34 -3.66 -11.51 4.81
CA THR A 34 -3.87 -11.00 6.16
C THR A 34 -2.93 -9.82 6.42
N GLY A 35 -3.31 -8.96 7.37
CA GLY A 35 -2.52 -7.81 7.78
C GLY A 35 -3.22 -6.50 7.55
N THR A 36 -2.73 -5.50 8.26
CA THR A 36 -3.22 -4.12 8.23
C THR A 36 -2.11 -3.19 7.79
N VAL A 37 -2.49 -1.97 7.42
CA VAL A 37 -1.54 -0.89 7.13
C VAL A 37 -0.59 -0.65 8.29
N ASP A 38 -1.06 -0.74 9.55
CA ASP A 38 -0.24 -0.63 10.75
C ASP A 38 0.90 -1.67 10.77
N SER A 39 0.61 -2.91 10.39
CA SER A 39 1.63 -3.97 10.30
C SER A 39 2.72 -3.64 9.28
N ILE A 40 2.34 -3.06 8.15
CA ILE A 40 3.29 -2.62 7.13
C ILE A 40 4.14 -1.46 7.65
N LEU A 41 3.54 -0.45 8.29
CA LEU A 41 4.26 0.71 8.84
C LEU A 41 5.27 0.31 9.92
N LYS A 42 4.90 -0.62 10.80
CA LYS A 42 5.80 -1.16 11.82
C LYS A 42 7.04 -1.83 11.22
N ARG A 43 6.89 -2.47 10.07
CA ARG A 43 7.99 -3.16 9.39
C ARG A 43 8.87 -2.24 8.56
N LYS A 44 8.28 -1.29 7.83
CA LYS A 44 9.03 -0.42 6.90
C LYS A 44 9.49 0.90 7.51
N GLY A 45 8.92 1.29 8.66
CA GLY A 45 9.05 2.62 9.21
C GLY A 45 7.96 3.59 8.70
N SER A 46 7.86 4.74 9.36
CA SER A 46 6.85 5.77 9.10
C SER A 46 7.45 7.05 8.51
N GLU A 47 8.61 6.96 7.85
CA GLU A 47 9.20 8.13 7.20
C GLU A 47 8.28 8.70 6.12
N VAL A 48 8.08 10.01 6.17
CA VAL A 48 7.24 10.74 5.23
C VAL A 48 8.04 11.84 4.57
N TRP A 49 8.11 11.76 3.26
CA TRP A 49 8.75 12.78 2.44
C TRP A 49 7.70 13.70 1.83
N PHE A 50 7.90 15.00 1.93
CA PHE A 50 6.94 15.99 1.48
C PHE A 50 7.61 17.21 0.84
N VAL A 51 6.81 17.99 0.12
CA VAL A 51 7.16 19.27 -0.48
C VAL A 51 6.08 20.29 -0.18
N SER A 52 6.41 21.60 -0.31
CA SER A 52 5.43 22.68 -0.26
C SER A 52 4.73 22.83 -1.61
N PRO A 53 3.47 23.31 -1.64
CA PRO A 53 2.78 23.67 -2.87
C PRO A 53 3.52 24.70 -3.74
N ASP A 54 4.29 25.58 -3.11
CA ASP A 54 5.00 26.68 -3.78
C ASP A 54 6.44 26.32 -4.20
N GLN A 55 6.90 25.11 -3.92
CA GLN A 55 8.12 24.58 -4.48
C GLN A 55 7.96 24.25 -5.96
N THR A 56 9.08 24.27 -6.71
CA THR A 56 9.08 23.88 -8.11
C THR A 56 8.91 22.37 -8.28
N VAL A 57 8.39 21.96 -9.42
CA VAL A 57 8.34 20.54 -9.78
C VAL A 57 9.76 19.94 -9.89
N TYR A 58 10.74 20.75 -10.28
CA TYR A 58 12.14 20.31 -10.32
C TYR A 58 12.63 19.86 -8.94
N GLU A 59 12.43 20.70 -7.91
CA GLU A 59 12.80 20.35 -6.52
C GLU A 59 12.06 19.10 -6.02
N ALA A 60 10.80 18.94 -6.42
CA ALA A 60 10.04 17.74 -6.06
C ALA A 60 10.62 16.49 -6.69
N ILE A 61 10.98 16.50 -7.98
CA ILE A 61 11.59 15.38 -8.69
C ILE A 61 13.00 15.09 -8.15
N GLU A 62 13.80 16.11 -7.87
CA GLU A 62 15.10 15.96 -7.24
C GLU A 62 14.97 15.24 -5.89
N ARG A 63 14.03 15.66 -5.04
CA ARG A 63 13.74 15.00 -3.76
C ARG A 63 13.24 13.57 -3.90
N MET A 64 12.41 13.27 -4.92
CA MET A 64 11.99 11.89 -5.21
C MET A 64 13.20 11.01 -5.55
N ALA A 65 14.11 11.51 -6.38
CA ALA A 65 15.33 10.81 -6.75
C ALA A 65 16.25 10.55 -5.55
N ASP A 66 16.52 11.58 -4.74
CA ASP A 66 17.38 11.50 -3.55
C ASP A 66 16.85 10.51 -2.49
N LYS A 67 15.52 10.43 -2.37
CA LYS A 67 14.85 9.56 -1.39
C LYS A 67 14.42 8.21 -1.96
N ALA A 68 14.68 7.97 -3.25
CA ALA A 68 14.28 6.76 -3.97
C ALA A 68 12.76 6.46 -3.84
N VAL A 69 11.92 7.50 -3.95
CA VAL A 69 10.45 7.39 -3.85
C VAL A 69 9.79 7.93 -5.10
N GLY A 70 8.69 7.32 -5.53
CA GLY A 70 7.94 7.71 -6.73
C GLY A 70 6.83 8.74 -6.51
N ALA A 71 6.65 9.23 -5.26
CA ALA A 71 5.69 10.26 -4.91
C ALA A 71 6.08 10.97 -3.62
N LEU A 72 5.62 12.23 -3.49
CA LEU A 72 5.76 13.03 -2.28
C LEU A 72 4.39 13.58 -1.87
N LEU A 73 4.18 13.70 -0.57
CA LEU A 73 3.04 14.44 -0.07
C LEU A 73 3.26 15.93 -0.29
N VAL A 74 2.19 16.66 -0.49
CA VAL A 74 2.24 18.12 -0.55
C VAL A 74 1.61 18.63 0.74
N ILE A 75 2.42 19.30 1.55
CA ILE A 75 2.01 19.81 2.87
C ILE A 75 1.98 21.34 2.81
N SER A 76 0.87 21.94 3.26
CA SER A 76 0.72 23.37 3.47
C SER A 76 0.19 23.61 4.89
N ASP A 77 0.80 24.50 5.63
CA ASP A 77 0.40 24.85 6.99
C ASP A 77 0.23 23.63 7.93
N GLY A 78 1.10 22.65 7.77
CA GLY A 78 1.08 21.40 8.54
C GLY A 78 -0.02 20.41 8.15
N LYS A 79 -0.80 20.70 7.10
CA LYS A 79 -1.89 19.84 6.62
C LYS A 79 -1.60 19.26 5.24
N LEU A 80 -2.16 18.08 4.96
CA LEU A 80 -2.08 17.47 3.65
C LEU A 80 -2.90 18.29 2.64
N ALA A 81 -2.20 18.95 1.71
CA ALA A 81 -2.78 19.71 0.61
C ALA A 81 -2.90 18.89 -0.69
N GLY A 82 -2.09 17.86 -0.85
CA GLY A 82 -2.08 17.07 -2.07
C GLY A 82 -1.03 15.97 -2.08
N ILE A 83 -0.90 15.33 -3.24
CA ILE A 83 0.16 14.39 -3.56
C ILE A 83 0.69 14.68 -4.97
N ILE A 84 2.01 14.58 -5.16
CA ILE A 84 2.67 14.70 -6.45
C ILE A 84 3.48 13.43 -6.72
N SER A 85 3.47 12.94 -7.96
CA SER A 85 4.18 11.73 -8.36
C SER A 85 4.98 11.94 -9.65
N GLU A 86 5.94 11.04 -9.91
CA GLU A 86 6.66 10.97 -11.20
C GLU A 86 5.71 10.87 -12.40
N ARG A 87 4.56 10.18 -12.22
CA ARG A 87 3.51 10.10 -13.24
C ARG A 87 2.89 11.47 -13.54
N ASP A 88 2.68 12.29 -12.51
CA ASP A 88 2.18 13.66 -12.71
C ASP A 88 3.19 14.50 -13.46
N TYR A 89 4.47 14.41 -13.10
CA TYR A 89 5.55 15.07 -13.82
C TYR A 89 5.56 14.70 -15.31
N ALA A 90 5.54 13.40 -15.61
CA ALA A 90 5.55 12.94 -17.00
C ALA A 90 4.33 13.48 -17.80
N ARG A 91 3.12 13.40 -17.21
CA ARG A 91 1.87 13.69 -17.91
C ARG A 91 1.51 15.18 -17.95
N LYS A 92 1.84 15.94 -16.88
CA LYS A 92 1.39 17.31 -16.72
C LYS A 92 2.48 18.35 -16.98
N VAL A 93 3.75 17.92 -17.06
CA VAL A 93 4.89 18.78 -17.35
C VAL A 93 5.52 18.38 -18.69
N ILE A 94 6.13 17.20 -18.77
CA ILE A 94 6.87 16.77 -19.97
C ILE A 94 5.97 16.73 -21.21
N LEU A 95 4.87 15.98 -21.17
CA LEU A 95 3.96 15.84 -22.31
C LEU A 95 3.20 17.13 -22.64
N LYS A 96 3.25 18.14 -21.76
CA LYS A 96 2.66 19.47 -22.00
C LYS A 96 3.68 20.53 -22.39
N GLY A 97 4.96 20.14 -22.60
CA GLY A 97 6.02 21.07 -22.98
C GLY A 97 6.34 22.13 -21.92
N ARG A 98 5.99 21.88 -20.65
CA ARG A 98 6.25 22.82 -19.54
C ARG A 98 7.66 22.59 -18.99
N SER A 99 8.21 23.64 -18.35
CA SER A 99 9.49 23.54 -17.63
C SER A 99 9.25 23.22 -16.16
N SER A 100 9.88 22.15 -15.65
CA SER A 100 9.82 21.81 -14.23
C SER A 100 10.41 22.88 -13.33
N LYS A 101 11.37 23.67 -13.83
CA LYS A 101 12.02 24.75 -13.08
C LYS A 101 11.12 25.96 -12.83
N THR A 102 10.06 26.15 -13.65
CA THR A 102 9.13 27.27 -13.55
C THR A 102 7.70 26.86 -13.26
N THR A 103 7.42 25.57 -13.22
CA THR A 103 6.11 25.01 -12.83
C THR A 103 6.12 24.72 -11.33
N PHE A 104 5.12 25.20 -10.60
CA PHE A 104 4.98 24.92 -9.18
C PHE A 104 4.23 23.62 -8.92
N VAL A 105 4.52 22.97 -7.78
CA VAL A 105 3.90 21.72 -7.35
C VAL A 105 2.37 21.85 -7.32
N LYS A 106 1.82 22.94 -6.80
CA LYS A 106 0.38 23.20 -6.72
C LYS A 106 -0.35 23.17 -8.07
N GLU A 107 0.36 23.42 -9.16
CA GLU A 107 -0.23 23.43 -10.49
C GLU A 107 -0.46 22.03 -11.08
N ILE A 108 0.25 21.04 -10.57
CA ILE A 108 0.20 19.67 -11.11
C ILE A 108 -0.16 18.60 -10.07
N MET A 109 -0.11 18.90 -8.78
CA MET A 109 -0.47 17.96 -7.73
C MET A 109 -1.91 17.48 -7.87
N THR A 110 -2.21 16.35 -7.26
CA THR A 110 -3.58 15.91 -7.05
C THR A 110 -4.03 16.36 -5.67
N SER A 111 -5.02 17.26 -5.61
CA SER A 111 -5.51 17.86 -4.36
C SER A 111 -6.54 16.99 -3.64
N THR A 112 -7.38 16.26 -4.41
CA THR A 112 -8.32 15.30 -3.82
C THR A 112 -7.59 13.98 -3.57
N VAL A 113 -6.98 13.86 -2.38
CA VAL A 113 -6.15 12.71 -2.01
C VAL A 113 -6.99 11.61 -1.40
N ILE A 114 -6.91 10.42 -1.96
CA ILE A 114 -7.47 9.21 -1.34
C ILE A 114 -6.48 8.76 -0.27
N SER A 115 -6.94 8.68 0.97
CA SER A 115 -6.16 8.25 2.13
C SER A 115 -6.85 7.10 2.87
N VAL A 116 -6.12 6.43 3.75
CA VAL A 116 -6.63 5.33 4.58
C VAL A 116 -6.18 5.52 6.04
N THR A 117 -6.82 4.78 6.94
CA THR A 117 -6.37 4.67 8.34
C THR A 117 -5.41 3.50 8.52
N SER A 118 -4.68 3.47 9.62
CA SER A 118 -3.74 2.39 9.95
C SER A 118 -4.42 1.03 10.14
N SER A 119 -5.69 1.02 10.49
CA SER A 119 -6.52 -0.18 10.66
C SER A 119 -6.98 -0.81 9.34
N LYS A 120 -6.81 -0.12 8.21
CA LYS A 120 -7.24 -0.63 6.89
C LYS A 120 -6.49 -1.90 6.52
N SER A 121 -7.20 -2.89 5.95
CA SER A 121 -6.56 -4.14 5.52
C SER A 121 -5.73 -3.98 4.25
N VAL A 122 -4.76 -4.86 4.07
CA VAL A 122 -3.91 -4.88 2.87
C VAL A 122 -4.73 -5.09 1.61
N ASP A 123 -5.69 -6.02 1.62
CA ASP A 123 -6.60 -6.29 0.48
C ASP A 123 -7.37 -5.04 0.05
N GLU A 124 -7.97 -4.35 1.03
CA GLU A 124 -8.75 -3.14 0.75
C GLU A 124 -7.87 -2.03 0.17
N CYS A 125 -6.60 -1.93 0.62
CA CYS A 125 -5.64 -0.98 0.04
C CYS A 125 -5.28 -1.35 -1.40
N MET A 126 -5.07 -2.63 -1.70
CA MET A 126 -4.82 -3.11 -3.06
C MET A 126 -6.01 -2.82 -3.98
N ASP A 127 -7.22 -3.06 -3.51
CA ASP A 127 -8.47 -2.75 -4.20
C ASP A 127 -8.60 -1.25 -4.49
N LEU A 128 -8.36 -0.40 -3.48
CA LEU A 128 -8.40 1.06 -3.64
C LEU A 128 -7.40 1.54 -4.68
N MET A 129 -6.16 1.07 -4.61
CA MET A 129 -5.12 1.44 -5.57
C MET A 129 -5.48 1.02 -6.99
N THR A 130 -6.03 -0.19 -7.16
CA THR A 130 -6.39 -0.75 -8.46
C THR A 130 -7.57 0.00 -9.07
N ARG A 131 -8.67 0.16 -8.33
CA ARG A 131 -9.88 0.84 -8.81
C ARG A 131 -9.64 2.31 -9.16
N ASN A 132 -8.83 2.99 -8.36
CA ASN A 132 -8.53 4.41 -8.57
C ASN A 132 -7.28 4.64 -9.44
N ARG A 133 -6.60 3.59 -9.87
CA ARG A 133 -5.36 3.65 -10.65
C ARG A 133 -4.28 4.51 -10.00
N ILE A 134 -4.19 4.44 -8.67
CA ILE A 134 -3.17 5.10 -7.85
C ILE A 134 -2.19 4.07 -7.31
N ARG A 135 -0.98 4.49 -6.93
CA ARG A 135 0.07 3.60 -6.43
C ARG A 135 0.61 3.98 -5.06
N HIS A 136 0.05 5.03 -4.47
CA HIS A 136 0.43 5.53 -3.15
C HIS A 136 -0.82 5.92 -2.39
N LEU A 137 -0.88 5.54 -1.13
CA LEU A 137 -1.95 5.90 -0.19
C LEU A 137 -1.32 6.53 1.06
N PRO A 138 -1.58 7.80 1.33
CA PRO A 138 -1.29 8.41 2.62
C PRO A 138 -2.12 7.76 3.71
N ILE A 139 -1.51 7.59 4.87
CA ILE A 139 -2.17 7.08 6.08
C ILE A 139 -2.42 8.26 6.99
N ILE A 140 -3.69 8.50 7.32
CA ILE A 140 -4.11 9.65 8.10
C ILE A 140 -4.96 9.17 9.28
N GLU A 141 -4.61 9.65 10.48
CA GLU A 141 -5.42 9.51 11.68
C GLU A 141 -5.50 10.85 12.41
N SER A 142 -6.71 11.22 12.83
CA SER A 142 -6.95 12.49 13.55
C SER A 142 -6.27 13.69 12.87
N GLU A 143 -6.43 13.80 11.55
CA GLU A 143 -5.83 14.83 10.67
C GLU A 143 -4.29 14.80 10.57
N LYS A 144 -3.62 13.85 11.20
CA LYS A 144 -2.16 13.68 11.12
C LYS A 144 -1.76 12.63 10.10
N VAL A 145 -0.77 12.94 9.30
CA VAL A 145 -0.14 11.97 8.39
C VAL A 145 0.78 11.07 9.20
N LEU A 146 0.47 9.77 9.24
CA LEU A 146 1.28 8.75 9.90
C LEU A 146 2.32 8.13 8.98
N GLY A 147 2.09 8.14 7.67
CA GLY A 147 2.96 7.50 6.71
C GLY A 147 2.37 7.51 5.30
N VAL A 148 3.07 6.85 4.39
CA VAL A 148 2.59 6.57 3.02
C VAL A 148 2.89 5.12 2.71
N ILE A 149 1.94 4.38 2.18
CA ILE A 149 2.18 3.06 1.59
C ILE A 149 2.11 3.12 0.07
N SER A 150 2.99 2.38 -0.58
CA SER A 150 3.01 2.20 -2.03
C SER A 150 2.51 0.82 -2.42
N ILE A 151 2.17 0.64 -3.69
CA ILE A 151 1.86 -0.69 -4.25
C ILE A 151 3.03 -1.67 -4.06
N GLY A 152 4.27 -1.18 -4.10
CA GLY A 152 5.46 -1.99 -3.83
C GLY A 152 5.52 -2.49 -2.39
N ASP A 153 5.08 -1.69 -1.42
CA ASP A 153 4.99 -2.11 -0.01
C ASP A 153 3.95 -3.23 0.17
N LEU A 154 2.79 -3.10 -0.50
CA LEU A 154 1.74 -4.12 -0.45
C LEU A 154 2.20 -5.44 -1.09
N VAL A 155 2.88 -5.37 -2.24
CA VAL A 155 3.43 -6.57 -2.92
C VAL A 155 4.49 -7.24 -2.04
N LYS A 156 5.41 -6.48 -1.46
CA LYS A 156 6.44 -7.04 -0.54
C LYS A 156 5.79 -7.70 0.67
N TRP A 157 4.72 -7.11 1.20
CA TRP A 157 3.97 -7.70 2.31
C TRP A 157 3.37 -9.06 1.92
N VAL A 158 2.69 -9.13 0.77
CA VAL A 158 2.07 -10.36 0.28
C VAL A 158 3.12 -11.45 0.09
N ILE A 159 4.25 -11.14 -0.55
CA ILE A 159 5.34 -12.10 -0.77
C ILE A 159 5.86 -12.63 0.56
N SER A 160 6.15 -11.75 1.53
CA SER A 160 6.66 -12.20 2.83
C SER A 160 5.68 -13.06 3.61
N GLN A 161 4.38 -12.80 3.50
CA GLN A 161 3.36 -13.65 4.13
C GLN A 161 3.29 -15.05 3.48
N GLN A 162 3.51 -15.13 2.18
CA GLN A 162 3.58 -16.41 1.48
C GLN A 162 4.84 -17.21 1.86
N GLU A 163 5.99 -16.56 1.96
CA GLU A 163 7.25 -17.18 2.40
C GLU A 163 7.13 -17.74 3.81
N GLU A 164 6.60 -16.98 4.76
CA GLU A 164 6.34 -17.43 6.13
C GLU A 164 5.42 -18.66 6.15
N THR A 165 4.37 -18.66 5.32
CA THR A 165 3.44 -19.79 5.22
C THR A 165 4.14 -21.05 4.68
N ILE A 166 4.97 -20.92 3.65
CA ILE A 166 5.72 -22.04 3.05
C ILE A 166 6.70 -22.61 4.08
N GLU A 167 7.43 -21.77 4.77
CA GLU A 167 8.37 -22.20 5.82
C GLU A 167 7.67 -22.98 6.93
N HIS A 168 6.53 -22.48 7.40
CA HIS A 168 5.72 -23.18 8.40
C HIS A 168 5.25 -24.56 7.92
N LEU A 169 4.80 -24.67 6.67
CA LEU A 169 4.38 -25.95 6.09
C LEU A 169 5.55 -26.93 5.95
N GLN A 170 6.72 -26.47 5.52
CA GLN A 170 7.92 -27.28 5.41
C GLN A 170 8.35 -27.82 6.79
N ASN A 171 8.35 -26.96 7.81
CA ASN A 171 8.67 -27.34 9.19
C ASN A 171 7.67 -28.36 9.75
N TYR A 172 6.39 -28.21 9.44
CA TYR A 172 5.36 -29.18 9.83
C TYR A 172 5.59 -30.57 9.20
N ILE A 173 5.84 -30.59 7.89
CA ILE A 173 6.11 -31.86 7.17
C ILE A 173 7.36 -32.53 7.72
N SER A 174 8.44 -31.79 7.93
CA SER A 174 9.71 -32.30 8.45
C SER A 174 9.59 -32.85 9.89
N SER A 175 8.74 -32.20 10.71
CA SER A 175 8.50 -32.68 12.09
C SER A 175 7.53 -33.87 12.15
N ALA A 176 6.62 -33.99 11.19
CA ALA A 176 5.65 -35.09 11.14
C ALA A 176 6.25 -36.38 10.56
N TYR A 177 7.32 -36.30 9.77
CA TYR A 177 8.01 -37.40 9.14
C TYR A 177 9.53 -37.28 9.34
N PRO A 178 10.05 -37.49 10.55
CA PRO A 178 11.50 -37.55 10.76
C PRO A 178 12.07 -38.74 10.01
N THR A 179 12.98 -38.48 9.07
CA THR A 179 13.74 -39.50 8.34
C THR A 179 14.80 -40.16 9.24
#